data_32efc4eee8275bbce9915e626bc719b7
#
_entry.id   32efc4eee8275bbce9915e626bc719b7
#
_cell.length_a   1.000
_cell.length_b   1.000
_cell.length_c   1.000
_cell.angle_alpha   90.00
_cell.angle_beta   90.00
_cell.angle_gamma   90.00
#
_symmetry.space_group_name_H-M   'P 1'
#
loop_
_entity.id
_entity.type
_entity.pdbx_description
1 polymer ?
#
loop_
_entity_poly.entity_id
_entity_poly.type
_entity_poly.pdbx_seq_one_letter_code
_entity_poly.pdbx_strand_id
1 'polypeptide(L)'
;MILSKLAKEKELFIFEAITTQYLPNYKRIKELLPRLGEIKIVQCNFSQYSSRYDSFKEGNILPVFDPRFAGGALMDLNIYNIHYVVGLFGKPKNIEYYPNIERGIDTSGILILEYDNFKCVCIGAKDCKANISNTIQGDKGCIYQDNPTNACIKFELLMNDGTHTLINENNYENRMINEFIEFVEVINKNDLEKCYKLLDHSLIVAEVQTIARKKSGIIFEVDKSSS
;
A
#
# COMPACT_ATOMS: atom_id res chain seq x y z
N MET A 1 2.51 15.66 -8.12
CA MET A 1 3.71 16.30 -8.73
C MET A 1 3.86 17.77 -8.41
N ILE A 2 2.80 18.60 -8.46
CA ILE A 2 2.89 20.06 -8.18
C ILE A 2 3.38 20.33 -6.75
N LEU A 3 2.77 19.70 -5.74
CA LEU A 3 3.15 19.89 -4.34
C LEU A 3 4.59 19.45 -4.06
N SER A 4 5.04 18.35 -4.64
CA SER A 4 6.42 17.86 -4.51
C SER A 4 7.43 18.86 -5.07
N LYS A 5 7.15 19.41 -6.26
CA LYS A 5 8.01 20.42 -6.87
C LYS A 5 8.08 21.67 -5.99
N LEU A 6 6.94 22.18 -5.54
CA LEU A 6 6.85 23.34 -4.67
C LEU A 6 7.57 23.13 -3.34
N ALA A 7 7.42 21.94 -2.72
CA ALA A 7 8.09 21.62 -1.48
C ALA A 7 9.63 21.65 -1.65
N LYS A 8 10.16 21.04 -2.73
CA LYS A 8 11.58 21.04 -3.04
C LYS A 8 12.11 22.44 -3.37
N GLU A 9 11.35 23.24 -4.13
CA GLU A 9 11.72 24.61 -4.48
C GLU A 9 11.72 25.59 -3.29
N LYS A 10 10.87 25.34 -2.31
CA LYS A 10 10.71 26.19 -1.12
C LYS A 10 11.36 25.60 0.13
N GLU A 11 12.07 24.49 0.02
CA GLU A 11 12.70 23.77 1.14
C GLU A 11 11.70 23.48 2.28
N LEU A 12 10.48 23.03 1.94
CA LEU A 12 9.41 22.74 2.89
C LEU A 12 9.33 21.24 3.19
N PHE A 13 9.01 20.92 4.44
CA PHE A 13 8.65 19.57 4.82
C PHE A 13 7.25 19.22 4.35
N ILE A 14 7.12 18.04 3.74
CA ILE A 14 5.84 17.43 3.35
C ILE A 14 5.92 15.93 3.58
N PHE A 15 4.96 15.38 4.28
CA PHE A 15 4.89 13.96 4.59
C PHE A 15 3.53 13.40 4.20
N GLU A 16 3.52 12.16 3.74
CA GLU A 16 2.32 11.34 3.69
C GLU A 16 2.25 10.51 4.96
N ALA A 17 1.13 10.60 5.68
CA ALA A 17 0.89 9.84 6.91
C ALA A 17 0.50 8.39 6.54
N ILE A 18 1.49 7.58 6.17
CA ILE A 18 1.34 6.17 5.82
C ILE A 18 2.04 5.28 6.84
N THR A 19 1.31 4.87 7.84
CA THR A 19 1.77 4.13 9.03
C THR A 19 2.70 2.95 8.69
N THR A 20 2.40 2.19 7.63
CA THR A 20 3.14 0.98 7.24
C THR A 20 4.64 1.18 7.20
N GLN A 21 5.12 2.28 6.63
CA GLN A 21 6.55 2.54 6.39
C GLN A 21 7.35 2.71 7.70
N TYR A 22 6.68 3.03 8.79
CA TYR A 22 7.30 3.39 10.08
C TYR A 22 7.22 2.27 11.11
N LEU A 23 6.41 1.20 10.86
CA LEU A 23 6.23 0.09 11.79
C LEU A 23 7.51 -0.73 11.96
N PRO A 24 7.93 -1.06 13.20
CA PRO A 24 9.09 -1.91 13.45
C PRO A 24 8.99 -3.27 12.73
N ASN A 25 7.84 -3.93 12.78
CA ASN A 25 7.61 -5.19 12.06
C ASN A 25 7.83 -5.07 10.56
N TYR A 26 7.40 -3.97 9.94
CA TYR A 26 7.61 -3.74 8.51
C TYR A 26 9.11 -3.53 8.18
N LYS A 27 9.82 -2.77 9.01
CA LYS A 27 11.27 -2.58 8.89
C LYS A 27 11.98 -3.94 9.03
N ARG A 28 11.53 -4.76 10.00
CA ARG A 28 12.06 -6.12 10.19
C ARG A 28 11.81 -7.05 9.01
N ILE A 29 10.62 -7.01 8.41
CA ILE A 29 10.34 -7.74 7.17
C ILE A 29 11.37 -7.38 6.09
N LYS A 30 11.63 -6.08 5.88
CA LYS A 30 12.59 -5.60 4.88
C LYS A 30 14.00 -6.16 5.11
N GLU A 31 14.45 -6.22 6.36
CA GLU A 31 15.75 -6.80 6.73
C GLU A 31 15.83 -8.31 6.48
N LEU A 32 14.69 -9.00 6.60
CA LEU A 32 14.60 -10.45 6.44
C LEU A 32 14.45 -10.90 4.99
N LEU A 33 14.12 -10.02 4.04
CA LEU A 33 13.95 -10.39 2.62
C LEU A 33 15.12 -11.21 2.06
N PRO A 34 16.41 -10.87 2.31
CA PRO A 34 17.53 -11.65 1.78
C PRO A 34 17.54 -13.13 2.24
N ARG A 35 16.93 -13.44 3.39
CA ARG A 35 16.83 -14.82 3.89
C ARG A 35 15.88 -15.68 3.06
N LEU A 36 14.91 -15.07 2.39
CA LEU A 36 13.95 -15.79 1.54
C LEU A 36 14.55 -16.27 0.22
N GLY A 37 15.78 -15.86 -0.11
CA GLY A 37 16.41 -16.16 -1.40
C GLY A 37 15.81 -15.31 -2.53
N GLU A 38 15.60 -15.92 -3.70
CA GLU A 38 14.93 -15.25 -4.82
C GLU A 38 13.44 -15.19 -4.61
N ILE A 39 12.89 -13.98 -4.57
CA ILE A 39 11.44 -13.78 -4.47
C ILE A 39 10.77 -14.27 -5.75
N LYS A 40 9.69 -15.04 -5.61
CA LYS A 40 8.92 -15.63 -6.70
C LYS A 40 7.51 -15.08 -6.82
N ILE A 41 6.80 -14.94 -5.68
CA ILE A 41 5.44 -14.41 -5.65
C ILE A 41 5.27 -13.54 -4.40
N VAL A 42 4.57 -12.42 -4.55
CA VAL A 42 4.06 -11.61 -3.44
C VAL A 42 2.55 -11.53 -3.56
N GLN A 43 1.85 -11.76 -2.46
CA GLN A 43 0.40 -11.61 -2.38
C GLN A 43 0.05 -10.74 -1.19
N CYS A 44 -0.81 -9.74 -1.42
CA CYS A 44 -1.44 -8.94 -0.37
C CYS A 44 -2.95 -8.92 -0.57
N ASN A 45 -3.71 -9.10 0.51
CA ASN A 45 -5.17 -9.07 0.48
C ASN A 45 -5.71 -8.19 1.59
N PHE A 46 -6.45 -7.15 1.20
CA PHE A 46 -7.21 -6.29 2.10
C PHE A 46 -8.68 -6.26 1.66
N SER A 47 -9.38 -7.37 1.92
CA SER A 47 -10.82 -7.49 1.63
C SER A 47 -11.62 -7.30 2.90
N GLN A 48 -12.29 -6.17 3.01
CA GLN A 48 -13.09 -5.78 4.17
C GLN A 48 -14.45 -5.28 3.70
N TYR A 49 -15.54 -6.01 4.03
CA TYR A 49 -16.87 -5.52 3.75
C TYR A 49 -17.10 -4.17 4.42
N SER A 50 -17.29 -3.13 3.62
CA SER A 50 -17.45 -1.76 4.12
C SER A 50 -18.82 -1.58 4.78
N SER A 51 -18.85 -1.02 5.98
CA SER A 51 -20.10 -0.63 6.63
C SER A 51 -20.92 0.42 5.84
N ARG A 52 -20.32 1.01 4.81
CA ARG A 52 -20.96 2.01 3.93
C ARG A 52 -21.44 1.41 2.61
N TYR A 53 -21.15 0.12 2.36
CA TYR A 53 -21.49 -0.51 1.08
C TYR A 53 -22.99 -0.73 0.93
N ASP A 54 -23.72 -1.05 2.02
CA ASP A 54 -25.18 -1.18 1.95
C ASP A 54 -25.84 0.15 1.58
N SER A 55 -25.46 1.27 2.19
CA SER A 55 -25.90 2.61 1.78
C SER A 55 -25.59 2.91 0.31
N PHE A 56 -24.41 2.50 -0.18
CA PHE A 56 -24.04 2.65 -1.59
C PHE A 56 -24.96 1.86 -2.52
N LYS A 57 -25.32 0.63 -2.18
CA LYS A 57 -26.29 -0.18 -2.95
C LYS A 57 -27.66 0.49 -3.03
N GLU A 58 -28.09 1.14 -1.95
CA GLU A 58 -29.34 1.90 -1.86
C GLU A 58 -29.30 3.23 -2.63
N GLY A 59 -28.13 3.63 -3.17
CA GLY A 59 -27.96 4.85 -3.95
C GLY A 59 -27.45 6.05 -3.14
N ASN A 60 -27.19 5.89 -1.84
CA ASN A 60 -26.56 6.91 -1.01
C ASN A 60 -25.03 6.82 -1.13
N ILE A 61 -24.45 7.64 -2.00
CA ILE A 61 -23.02 7.57 -2.35
C ILE A 61 -22.22 8.43 -1.37
N LEU A 62 -21.52 7.77 -0.45
CA LEU A 62 -20.59 8.41 0.48
C LEU A 62 -19.20 8.60 -0.17
N PRO A 63 -18.38 9.56 0.32
CA PRO A 63 -17.07 9.91 -0.29
C PRO A 63 -16.16 8.72 -0.61
N VAL A 64 -16.17 7.67 0.20
CA VAL A 64 -15.33 6.47 0.01
C VAL A 64 -15.75 5.59 -1.19
N PHE A 65 -16.89 5.89 -1.82
CA PHE A 65 -17.40 5.29 -3.05
C PHE A 65 -17.68 6.33 -4.14
N ASP A 66 -17.28 7.60 -3.93
CA ASP A 66 -17.56 8.67 -4.88
C ASP A 66 -16.29 9.00 -5.69
N PRO A 67 -16.32 8.88 -7.03
CA PRO A 67 -15.17 9.21 -7.86
C PRO A 67 -14.76 10.69 -7.78
N ARG A 68 -15.66 11.60 -7.37
CA ARG A 68 -15.34 13.03 -7.14
C ARG A 68 -14.39 13.24 -5.97
N PHE A 69 -14.39 12.31 -5.00
CA PHE A 69 -13.51 12.31 -3.82
C PHE A 69 -12.38 11.26 -3.94
N ALA A 70 -12.10 10.78 -5.16
CA ALA A 70 -11.14 9.71 -5.39
C ALA A 70 -11.43 8.46 -4.53
N GLY A 71 -12.72 8.08 -4.39
CA GLY A 71 -13.13 6.85 -3.70
C GLY A 71 -12.74 5.59 -4.46
N GLY A 72 -13.25 4.45 -4.00
CA GLY A 72 -13.02 3.14 -4.62
C GLY A 72 -12.08 2.25 -3.81
N ALA A 73 -12.07 0.96 -4.15
CA ALA A 73 -11.28 -0.04 -3.44
C ALA A 73 -9.77 0.13 -3.68
N LEU A 74 -9.37 0.51 -4.90
CA LEU A 74 -7.97 0.77 -5.24
C LEU A 74 -7.39 1.93 -4.42
N MET A 75 -8.16 3.01 -4.31
CA MET A 75 -7.70 4.26 -3.70
C MET A 75 -7.74 4.22 -2.17
N ASP A 76 -8.73 3.52 -1.57
CA ASP A 76 -8.99 3.57 -0.12
C ASP A 76 -8.40 2.38 0.65
N LEU A 77 -8.42 1.17 0.08
CA LEU A 77 -7.90 -0.04 0.75
C LEU A 77 -6.62 -0.55 0.11
N ASN A 78 -6.60 -0.67 -1.22
CA ASN A 78 -5.45 -1.28 -1.90
C ASN A 78 -4.20 -0.38 -1.87
N ILE A 79 -4.37 0.91 -1.57
CA ILE A 79 -3.26 1.84 -1.32
C ILE A 79 -2.28 1.31 -0.26
N TYR A 80 -2.78 0.68 0.81
CA TYR A 80 -1.94 0.12 1.86
C TYR A 80 -1.10 -1.06 1.37
N ASN A 81 -1.67 -1.92 0.53
CA ASN A 81 -0.94 -3.00 -0.12
C ASN A 81 0.13 -2.46 -1.08
N ILE A 82 -0.19 -1.41 -1.84
CA ILE A 82 0.75 -0.77 -2.76
C ILE A 82 1.92 -0.16 -1.98
N HIS A 83 1.65 0.58 -0.91
CA HIS A 83 2.71 1.11 -0.05
C HIS A 83 3.60 0.01 0.54
N TYR A 84 2.99 -1.09 0.98
CA TYR A 84 3.72 -2.24 1.51
C TYR A 84 4.68 -2.82 0.46
N VAL A 85 4.18 -3.11 -0.73
CA VAL A 85 4.96 -3.74 -1.81
C VAL A 85 6.01 -2.78 -2.39
N VAL A 86 5.63 -1.53 -2.70
CA VAL A 86 6.56 -0.53 -3.27
C VAL A 86 7.68 -0.19 -2.28
N GLY A 87 7.38 -0.13 -0.99
CA GLY A 87 8.41 0.14 0.01
C GLY A 87 9.42 -1.00 0.22
N LEU A 88 9.03 -2.25 -0.09
CA LEU A 88 9.94 -3.41 -0.05
C LEU A 88 10.74 -3.58 -1.35
N PHE A 89 10.11 -3.34 -2.51
CA PHE A 89 10.66 -3.75 -3.82
C PHE A 89 10.85 -2.61 -4.81
N GLY A 90 10.45 -1.39 -4.45
CA GLY A 90 10.53 -0.23 -5.34
C GLY A 90 9.44 -0.18 -6.41
N LYS A 91 9.67 0.59 -7.46
CA LYS A 91 8.71 0.81 -8.55
C LYS A 91 8.58 -0.45 -9.42
N PRO A 92 7.33 -0.95 -9.66
CA PRO A 92 7.12 -2.06 -10.59
C PRO A 92 7.37 -1.65 -12.05
N LYS A 93 7.68 -2.63 -12.91
CA LYS A 93 7.88 -2.42 -14.36
C LYS A 93 6.58 -2.31 -15.14
N ASN A 94 5.58 -3.11 -14.77
CA ASN A 94 4.25 -3.07 -15.36
C ASN A 94 3.17 -3.14 -14.28
N ILE A 95 2.02 -2.56 -14.61
CA ILE A 95 0.90 -2.40 -13.68
C ILE A 95 -0.37 -2.72 -14.45
N GLU A 96 -1.15 -3.70 -13.97
CA GLU A 96 -2.46 -4.06 -14.51
C GLU A 96 -3.48 -4.14 -13.38
N TYR A 97 -4.66 -3.59 -13.59
CA TYR A 97 -5.74 -3.60 -12.61
C TYR A 97 -7.03 -4.13 -13.22
N TYR A 98 -7.66 -5.07 -12.55
CA TYR A 98 -8.90 -5.72 -12.92
C TYR A 98 -9.98 -5.40 -11.86
N PRO A 99 -10.73 -4.30 -12.02
CA PRO A 99 -11.74 -3.87 -11.06
C PRO A 99 -13.09 -4.57 -11.29
N ASN A 100 -13.84 -4.77 -10.21
CA ASN A 100 -15.29 -4.90 -10.26
C ASN A 100 -15.89 -3.51 -10.10
N ILE A 101 -16.60 -3.02 -11.12
CA ILE A 101 -17.12 -1.65 -11.16
C ILE A 101 -18.62 -1.64 -10.92
N GLU A 102 -19.05 -0.85 -9.94
CA GLU A 102 -20.45 -0.52 -9.69
C GLU A 102 -20.63 0.99 -9.66
N ARG A 103 -21.65 1.50 -10.37
CA ARG A 103 -21.96 2.96 -10.41
C ARG A 103 -20.75 3.84 -10.77
N GLY A 104 -19.85 3.35 -11.63
CA GLY A 104 -18.68 4.10 -12.11
C GLY A 104 -17.48 4.15 -11.18
N ILE A 105 -17.48 3.34 -10.10
CA ILE A 105 -16.34 3.22 -9.18
C ILE A 105 -16.03 1.75 -8.90
N ASP A 106 -14.78 1.42 -8.60
CA ASP A 106 -14.38 0.09 -8.21
C ASP A 106 -14.80 -0.21 -6.76
N THR A 107 -15.57 -1.28 -6.57
CA THR A 107 -15.95 -1.78 -5.25
C THR A 107 -15.00 -2.85 -4.73
N SER A 108 -14.34 -3.53 -5.65
CA SER A 108 -13.22 -4.46 -5.41
C SER A 108 -12.34 -4.59 -6.65
N GLY A 109 -11.19 -5.22 -6.52
CA GLY A 109 -10.33 -5.48 -7.67
C GLY A 109 -9.02 -6.16 -7.33
N ILE A 110 -8.38 -6.66 -8.40
CA ILE A 110 -7.09 -7.34 -8.37
C ILE A 110 -6.08 -6.47 -9.12
N LEU A 111 -5.06 -6.01 -8.41
CA LEU A 111 -3.93 -5.28 -8.97
C LEU A 111 -2.75 -6.23 -9.13
N ILE A 112 -2.18 -6.30 -10.32
CA ILE A 112 -0.97 -7.04 -10.62
C ILE A 112 0.17 -6.05 -10.82
N LEU A 113 1.24 -6.22 -10.04
CA LEU A 113 2.48 -5.47 -10.17
C LEU A 113 3.58 -6.42 -10.65
N GLU A 114 4.19 -6.11 -11.80
CA GLU A 114 5.25 -6.92 -12.37
C GLU A 114 6.62 -6.33 -12.03
N TYR A 115 7.47 -7.20 -11.49
CA TYR A 115 8.89 -6.95 -11.26
C TYR A 115 9.72 -7.85 -12.18
N ASP A 116 11.02 -7.64 -12.26
CA ASP A 116 11.91 -8.41 -13.16
C ASP A 116 11.77 -9.92 -13.02
N ASN A 117 11.82 -10.38 -11.77
CA ASN A 117 11.93 -11.80 -11.46
C ASN A 117 10.69 -12.37 -10.79
N PHE A 118 9.69 -11.57 -10.44
CA PHE A 118 8.48 -12.03 -9.74
C PHE A 118 7.25 -11.20 -10.10
N LYS A 119 6.10 -11.73 -9.68
CA LYS A 119 4.81 -11.05 -9.80
C LYS A 119 4.24 -10.80 -8.40
N CYS A 120 3.54 -9.67 -8.27
CA CYS A 120 2.81 -9.33 -7.06
C CYS A 120 1.33 -9.17 -7.36
N VAL A 121 0.49 -9.73 -6.50
CA VAL A 121 -0.96 -9.58 -6.53
C VAL A 121 -1.40 -8.80 -5.29
N CYS A 122 -2.07 -7.68 -5.49
CA CYS A 122 -2.69 -6.89 -4.44
C CYS A 122 -4.21 -6.89 -4.61
N ILE A 123 -4.94 -7.48 -3.68
CA ILE A 123 -6.40 -7.57 -3.68
C ILE A 123 -6.94 -6.51 -2.72
N GLY A 124 -7.88 -5.70 -3.19
CA GLY A 124 -8.61 -4.74 -2.38
C GLY A 124 -10.11 -4.91 -2.61
N ALA A 125 -10.90 -5.02 -1.53
CA ALA A 125 -12.35 -5.16 -1.66
C ALA A 125 -13.09 -4.45 -0.54
N LYS A 126 -14.19 -3.78 -0.91
CA LYS A 126 -15.14 -3.07 -0.03
C LYS A 126 -16.54 -3.70 -0.07
N ASP A 127 -16.80 -4.53 -1.05
CA ASP A 127 -18.05 -5.21 -1.35
C ASP A 127 -18.12 -6.66 -0.85
N CYS A 128 -16.99 -7.21 -0.46
CA CYS A 128 -16.88 -8.56 0.11
C CYS A 128 -15.83 -8.62 1.22
N LYS A 129 -15.80 -9.75 1.94
CA LYS A 129 -14.86 -10.00 3.05
C LYS A 129 -14.12 -11.31 2.81
N ALA A 130 -12.81 -11.31 3.09
CA ALA A 130 -12.01 -12.52 3.16
C ALA A 130 -11.14 -12.51 4.43
N ASN A 131 -10.58 -13.66 4.77
CA ASN A 131 -9.49 -13.71 5.73
C ASN A 131 -8.27 -12.98 5.13
N ILE A 132 -7.69 -12.09 5.91
CA ILE A 132 -6.49 -11.38 5.48
C ILE A 132 -5.34 -12.35 5.43
N SER A 133 -4.63 -12.35 4.31
CA SER A 133 -3.46 -13.20 4.08
C SER A 133 -2.49 -12.45 3.19
N ASN A 134 -1.32 -12.12 3.73
CA ASN A 134 -0.25 -11.52 2.96
C ASN A 134 0.95 -12.45 3.00
N THR A 135 1.58 -12.69 1.85
CA THR A 135 2.74 -13.57 1.74
C THR A 135 3.82 -12.96 0.86
N ILE A 136 5.07 -13.16 1.27
CA ILE A 136 6.26 -12.90 0.45
C ILE A 136 6.96 -14.23 0.30
N GLN A 137 6.92 -14.81 -0.90
CA GLN A 137 7.35 -16.18 -1.16
C GLN A 137 8.68 -16.15 -1.93
N GLY A 138 9.71 -16.68 -1.32
CA GLY A 138 11.01 -16.90 -1.94
C GLY A 138 11.32 -18.40 -2.11
N ASP A 139 12.41 -18.70 -2.78
CA ASP A 139 12.85 -20.09 -3.03
C ASP A 139 13.44 -20.78 -1.80
N LYS A 140 13.73 -20.02 -0.71
CA LYS A 140 14.25 -20.55 0.56
C LYS A 140 13.25 -20.48 1.72
N GLY A 141 12.17 -19.75 1.56
CA GLY A 141 11.16 -19.58 2.62
C GLY A 141 10.13 -18.53 2.27
N CYS A 142 9.26 -18.26 3.23
CA CYS A 142 8.17 -17.32 3.06
C CYS A 142 7.98 -16.48 4.32
N ILE A 143 7.56 -15.23 4.16
CA ILE A 143 6.95 -14.43 5.23
C ILE A 143 5.45 -14.51 5.05
N TYR A 144 4.74 -14.83 6.14
CA TYR A 144 3.29 -14.90 6.22
C TYR A 144 2.75 -13.92 7.26
N GLN A 145 1.68 -13.21 6.92
CA GLN A 145 1.03 -12.22 7.78
C GLN A 145 -0.49 -12.34 7.66
N ASP A 146 -1.17 -12.61 8.79
CA ASP A 146 -2.62 -12.79 8.92
C ASP A 146 -3.39 -11.51 9.28
N ASN A 147 -2.77 -10.37 9.10
CA ASN A 147 -3.29 -9.06 9.48
C ASN A 147 -3.00 -8.01 8.39
N PRO A 148 -3.76 -6.88 8.37
CA PRO A 148 -3.64 -5.89 7.29
C PRO A 148 -2.23 -5.32 7.15
N THR A 149 -1.81 -5.04 5.92
CA THR A 149 -0.50 -4.45 5.61
C THR A 149 -0.27 -3.12 6.31
N ASN A 150 -1.33 -2.35 6.57
CA ASN A 150 -1.28 -1.08 7.30
C ASN A 150 -1.18 -1.21 8.82
N ALA A 151 -1.37 -2.41 9.35
CA ALA A 151 -1.25 -2.68 10.78
C ALA A 151 0.03 -3.46 11.11
N CYS A 152 0.40 -4.43 10.27
CA CYS A 152 1.59 -5.26 10.39
C CYS A 152 1.84 -5.68 11.85
N ILE A 153 0.81 -6.29 12.50
CA ILE A 153 0.79 -6.52 13.96
C ILE A 153 1.83 -7.55 14.35
N LYS A 154 1.95 -8.62 13.55
CA LYS A 154 2.90 -9.72 13.69
C LYS A 154 3.05 -10.39 12.34
N PHE A 155 4.10 -11.16 12.18
CA PHE A 155 4.30 -11.99 10.99
C PHE A 155 5.10 -13.27 11.35
N GLU A 156 5.01 -14.24 10.48
CA GLU A 156 5.72 -15.52 10.61
C GLU A 156 6.78 -15.61 9.51
N LEU A 157 7.98 -16.06 9.89
CA LEU A 157 9.03 -16.46 8.99
C LEU A 157 9.06 -17.98 8.93
N LEU A 158 8.78 -18.53 7.76
CA LEU A 158 8.67 -19.97 7.48
C LEU A 158 9.77 -20.35 6.49
N MET A 159 10.78 -21.07 6.92
CA MET A 159 11.89 -21.48 6.06
C MET A 159 11.70 -22.90 5.55
N ASN A 160 12.23 -23.19 4.36
CA ASN A 160 12.13 -24.53 3.77
C ASN A 160 12.89 -25.62 4.54
N ASP A 161 13.81 -25.24 5.44
CA ASP A 161 14.49 -26.16 6.35
C ASP A 161 13.65 -26.55 7.59
N GLY A 162 12.41 -26.07 7.66
CA GLY A 162 11.48 -26.30 8.77
C GLY A 162 11.57 -25.26 9.90
N THR A 163 12.45 -24.28 9.80
CA THR A 163 12.51 -23.19 10.78
C THR A 163 11.24 -22.37 10.70
N HIS A 164 10.58 -22.16 11.85
CA HIS A 164 9.38 -21.34 11.99
C HIS A 164 9.58 -20.34 13.13
N THR A 165 9.40 -19.07 12.85
CA THR A 165 9.56 -17.99 13.83
C THR A 165 8.41 -17.01 13.74
N LEU A 166 7.68 -16.83 14.84
CA LEU A 166 6.70 -15.75 15.00
C LEU A 166 7.44 -14.49 15.48
N ILE A 167 7.22 -13.37 14.80
CA ILE A 167 7.92 -12.10 15.06
C ILE A 167 6.91 -11.01 15.34
N ASN A 168 7.15 -10.26 16.42
CA ASN A 168 6.46 -9.00 16.73
C ASN A 168 7.45 -8.07 17.45
N GLU A 169 7.87 -7.04 16.76
CA GLU A 169 8.78 -5.99 17.25
C GLU A 169 8.05 -4.64 17.43
N ASN A 170 6.73 -4.60 17.23
CA ASN A 170 5.98 -3.38 17.44
C ASN A 170 6.00 -2.99 18.92
N ASN A 171 6.32 -1.72 19.18
CA ASN A 171 6.61 -1.19 20.50
C ASN A 171 5.50 -0.28 21.06
N TYR A 172 4.47 0.02 20.27
CA TYR A 172 3.34 0.85 20.67
C TYR A 172 2.01 0.21 20.25
N GLU A 173 0.98 0.33 21.09
CA GLU A 173 -0.38 -0.07 20.75
C GLU A 173 -0.96 0.79 19.62
N ASN A 174 -0.76 2.11 19.70
CA ASN A 174 -1.14 3.00 18.62
C ASN A 174 -0.06 3.01 17.53
N ARG A 175 -0.36 2.38 16.42
CA ARG A 175 0.52 2.25 15.26
C ARG A 175 1.01 3.58 14.68
N MET A 176 0.27 4.69 14.87
CA MET A 176 0.62 6.00 14.32
C MET A 176 1.78 6.67 15.08
N ILE A 177 2.11 6.22 16.30
CA ILE A 177 3.17 6.84 17.10
C ILE A 177 4.52 6.81 16.37
N ASN A 178 4.87 5.68 15.75
CA ASN A 178 6.16 5.54 15.06
C ASN A 178 6.32 6.53 13.89
N GLU A 179 5.25 6.81 13.14
CA GLU A 179 5.33 7.79 12.05
C GLU A 179 5.50 9.22 12.56
N PHE A 180 4.79 9.60 13.64
CA PHE A 180 4.96 10.93 14.23
C PHE A 180 6.35 11.11 14.85
N ILE A 181 6.90 10.08 15.50
CA ILE A 181 8.30 10.13 15.99
C ILE A 181 9.25 10.41 14.82
N GLU A 182 9.09 9.67 13.70
CA GLU A 182 9.93 9.85 12.53
C GLU A 182 9.79 11.27 11.93
N PHE A 183 8.58 11.81 11.81
CA PHE A 183 8.35 13.16 11.30
C PHE A 183 9.00 14.22 12.19
N VAL A 184 8.80 14.11 13.50
CA VAL A 184 9.42 15.02 14.48
C VAL A 184 10.94 14.96 14.42
N GLU A 185 11.53 13.77 14.31
CA GLU A 185 12.98 13.63 14.16
C GLU A 185 13.52 14.29 12.89
N VAL A 186 12.85 14.06 11.76
CA VAL A 186 13.24 14.64 10.46
C VAL A 186 13.18 16.17 10.51
N ILE A 187 12.11 16.72 11.09
CA ILE A 187 11.95 18.18 11.24
C ILE A 187 13.02 18.75 12.18
N ASN A 188 13.22 18.16 13.37
CA ASN A 188 14.17 18.66 14.36
C ASN A 188 15.62 18.62 13.87
N LYS A 189 15.97 17.63 13.02
CA LYS A 189 17.27 17.50 12.39
C LYS A 189 17.43 18.34 11.13
N ASN A 190 16.37 19.01 10.69
CA ASN A 190 16.27 19.70 9.39
C ASN A 190 16.68 18.82 8.20
N ASP A 191 16.29 17.52 8.25
CA ASP A 191 16.70 16.50 7.28
C ASP A 191 15.76 16.50 6.06
N LEU A 192 15.90 17.50 5.19
CA LEU A 192 15.14 17.60 3.95
C LEU A 192 15.42 16.45 3.00
N GLU A 193 16.63 15.88 2.99
CA GLU A 193 16.97 14.75 2.14
C GLU A 193 16.09 13.53 2.47
N LYS A 194 15.98 13.20 3.75
CA LYS A 194 15.12 12.11 4.22
C LYS A 194 13.65 12.40 3.97
N CYS A 195 13.19 13.64 4.21
CA CYS A 195 11.84 14.06 3.88
C CYS A 195 11.51 13.81 2.41
N TYR A 196 12.39 14.21 1.50
CA TYR A 196 12.17 14.05 0.06
C TYR A 196 12.28 12.59 -0.41
N LYS A 197 13.08 11.74 0.22
CA LYS A 197 13.06 10.29 -0.03
C LYS A 197 11.72 9.65 0.33
N LEU A 198 11.13 10.06 1.46
CA LEU A 198 9.78 9.61 1.86
C LEU A 198 8.72 10.11 0.86
N LEU A 199 8.84 11.36 0.42
CA LEU A 199 7.96 11.92 -0.59
C LEU A 199 8.09 11.21 -1.95
N ASP A 200 9.30 10.88 -2.39
CA ASP A 200 9.54 10.16 -3.64
C ASP A 200 8.91 8.76 -3.62
N HIS A 201 8.91 8.08 -2.46
CA HIS A 201 8.14 6.84 -2.27
C HIS A 201 6.64 7.07 -2.49
N SER A 202 6.05 8.10 -1.87
CA SER A 202 4.64 8.45 -2.02
C SER A 202 4.27 8.77 -3.47
N LEU A 203 5.17 9.42 -4.20
CA LEU A 203 4.96 9.72 -5.63
C LEU A 203 4.93 8.46 -6.49
N ILE A 204 5.77 7.46 -6.19
CA ILE A 204 5.73 6.15 -6.89
C ILE A 204 4.39 5.46 -6.63
N VAL A 205 3.91 5.46 -5.40
CA VAL A 205 2.60 4.85 -5.05
C VAL A 205 1.45 5.55 -5.78
N ALA A 206 1.44 6.89 -5.78
CA ALA A 206 0.43 7.67 -6.49
C ALA A 206 0.48 7.43 -8.01
N GLU A 207 1.67 7.26 -8.58
CA GLU A 207 1.86 6.89 -9.99
C GLU A 207 1.28 5.49 -10.27
N VAL A 208 1.56 4.50 -9.42
CA VAL A 208 1.02 3.13 -9.54
C VAL A 208 -0.51 3.17 -9.55
N GLN A 209 -1.13 3.85 -8.58
CA GLN A 209 -2.59 3.99 -8.52
C GLN A 209 -3.15 4.70 -9.76
N THR A 210 -2.50 5.76 -10.21
CA THR A 210 -2.94 6.54 -11.38
C THR A 210 -2.89 5.71 -12.65
N ILE A 211 -1.82 4.95 -12.88
CA ILE A 211 -1.69 4.06 -14.03
C ILE A 211 -2.74 2.95 -13.96
N ALA A 212 -2.87 2.29 -12.81
CA ALA A 212 -3.82 1.20 -12.59
C ALA A 212 -5.26 1.61 -12.91
N ARG A 213 -5.75 2.70 -12.31
CA ARG A 213 -7.12 3.16 -12.53
C ARG A 213 -7.37 3.65 -13.95
N LYS A 214 -6.42 4.39 -14.55
CA LYS A 214 -6.58 4.90 -15.93
C LYS A 214 -6.63 3.79 -16.96
N LYS A 215 -5.75 2.80 -16.85
CA LYS A 215 -5.75 1.62 -17.74
C LYS A 215 -7.06 0.82 -17.64
N SER A 216 -7.67 0.78 -16.47
CA SER A 216 -8.95 0.07 -16.25
C SER A 216 -10.20 0.94 -16.49
N GLY A 217 -10.04 2.16 -17.02
CA GLY A 217 -11.15 3.05 -17.38
C GLY A 217 -11.74 3.85 -16.22
N ILE A 218 -11.14 3.83 -15.04
CA ILE A 218 -11.56 4.66 -13.90
C ILE A 218 -10.94 6.05 -14.05
N ILE A 219 -11.72 7.01 -14.53
CA ILE A 219 -11.30 8.36 -14.83
C ILE A 219 -11.92 9.33 -13.82
N PHE A 220 -11.08 10.07 -13.10
CA PHE A 220 -11.52 11.12 -12.19
C PHE A 220 -11.66 12.46 -12.91
N GLU A 221 -12.37 13.40 -12.31
CA GLU A 221 -12.62 14.70 -12.90
C GLU A 221 -11.33 15.48 -13.17
N VAL A 222 -10.36 15.41 -12.28
CA VAL A 222 -9.03 16.02 -12.41
C VAL A 222 -8.25 15.53 -13.64
N ASP A 223 -8.54 14.35 -14.15
CA ASP A 223 -7.86 13.81 -15.34
C ASP A 223 -8.35 14.47 -16.64
N LYS A 224 -9.60 14.98 -16.66
CA LYS A 224 -10.22 15.62 -17.81
C LYS A 224 -9.69 17.04 -18.07
N SER A 225 -9.16 17.67 -17.02
CA SER A 225 -8.60 19.04 -17.11
C SER A 225 -7.12 19.08 -17.54
N SER A 226 -6.50 17.92 -17.75
CA SER A 226 -5.08 17.79 -18.11
C SER A 226 -4.86 17.34 -19.56
N SER A 227 -5.94 17.35 -20.39
CA SER A 227 -5.92 16.96 -21.80
C SER A 227 -5.79 18.19 -22.69
#